data_a3d903d0914977cb3a9eb52be2cddbe4
#
_entry.id   a3d903d0914977cb3a9eb52be2cddbe4
#
_cell.length_a   1.000
_cell.length_b   1.000
_cell.length_c   1.000
_cell.angle_alpha   90.00
_cell.angle_beta   90.00
_cell.angle_gamma   90.00
#
_symmetry.space_group_name_H-M   'P 1'
#
loop_
_entity.id
_entity.type
_entity.pdbx_description
1 polymer ?
#
loop_
_entity_poly.entity_id
_entity_poly.type
_entity_poly.pdbx_seq_one_letter_code
_entity_poly.pdbx_strand_id
1 'polypeptide(L)'
;VSVEPILSVENLSVRIAGLHILQGVSFDVAPTGVTVLLGRNGVGKTTTLRAIVGLTPRNGEVRGTIRMGAQSLLARPTHRLVRGGLGYVPEDRCVFAGLTVAENLRLAERRGTTPAYDKVFALFPELDRRGRQRAGSLSGGQQQMLAIGRVLLNDNRLLLVDEPTKGLAPKVVTEVAEVLERVAESVPVLLVEQNLAVVRRLAKDAVVLSAGRVAWTGNAQDLLLETALTKSLLGVGSGEVPASARSESGLRAPQSRAKDGAA
;
A
#
# COMPACT_ATOMS: atom_id res chain seq x y z
N VAL A 1 -9.15 -27.37 9.68
CA VAL A 1 -10.25 -26.41 9.93
C VAL A 1 -9.90 -25.16 9.14
N SER A 2 -10.65 -24.88 8.06
CA SER A 2 -10.47 -23.63 7.30
C SER A 2 -10.89 -22.46 8.22
N VAL A 3 -9.94 -21.57 8.50
CA VAL A 3 -10.21 -20.37 9.31
C VAL A 3 -11.04 -19.40 8.43
N GLU A 4 -12.18 -18.94 8.95
CA GLU A 4 -13.03 -18.00 8.22
C GLU A 4 -12.28 -16.67 7.96
N PRO A 5 -12.25 -16.16 6.71
CA PRO A 5 -11.55 -14.93 6.38
C PRO A 5 -12.21 -13.71 7.02
N ILE A 6 -11.42 -12.70 7.41
CA ILE A 6 -11.94 -11.42 7.90
C ILE A 6 -12.57 -10.61 6.78
N LEU A 7 -12.01 -10.70 5.57
CA LEU A 7 -12.53 -10.05 4.36
C LEU A 7 -12.56 -11.06 3.23
N SER A 8 -13.71 -11.14 2.53
CA SER A 8 -13.87 -11.88 1.28
C SER A 8 -14.22 -10.92 0.15
N VAL A 9 -13.49 -11.05 -0.94
CA VAL A 9 -13.72 -10.32 -2.21
C VAL A 9 -14.03 -11.34 -3.28
N GLU A 10 -15.20 -11.22 -3.94
CA GLU A 10 -15.66 -12.17 -4.96
C GLU A 10 -16.05 -11.44 -6.24
N ASN A 11 -15.46 -11.83 -7.36
CA ASN A 11 -15.74 -11.33 -8.70
C ASN A 11 -15.73 -9.79 -8.80
N LEU A 12 -14.85 -9.12 -8.02
CA LEU A 12 -14.76 -7.67 -8.01
C LEU A 12 -14.32 -7.15 -9.36
N SER A 13 -15.18 -6.37 -10.00
CA SER A 13 -14.91 -5.68 -11.25
C SER A 13 -15.12 -4.19 -11.07
N VAL A 14 -14.14 -3.40 -11.51
CA VAL A 14 -14.17 -1.93 -11.40
C VAL A 14 -13.88 -1.32 -12.76
N ARG A 15 -14.77 -0.43 -13.19
CA ARG A 15 -14.57 0.43 -14.37
C ARG A 15 -14.46 1.88 -13.93
N ILE A 16 -13.53 2.63 -14.50
CA ILE A 16 -13.37 4.06 -14.26
C ILE A 16 -13.28 4.76 -15.61
N ALA A 17 -14.12 5.75 -15.86
CA ALA A 17 -14.21 6.45 -17.14
C ALA A 17 -14.28 5.49 -18.35
N GLY A 18 -15.04 4.40 -18.23
CA GLY A 18 -15.19 3.38 -19.27
C GLY A 18 -14.06 2.33 -19.35
N LEU A 19 -12.92 2.55 -18.71
CA LEU A 19 -11.81 1.60 -18.70
C LEU A 19 -11.99 0.53 -17.64
N HIS A 20 -11.76 -0.73 -17.98
CA HIS A 20 -11.74 -1.85 -17.03
C HIS A 20 -10.43 -1.85 -16.25
N ILE A 21 -10.48 -1.53 -14.96
CA ILE A 21 -9.32 -1.55 -14.06
C ILE A 21 -9.21 -2.90 -13.35
N LEU A 22 -10.33 -3.42 -12.84
CA LEU A 22 -10.40 -4.76 -12.25
C LEU A 22 -11.42 -5.62 -13.01
N GLN A 23 -11.12 -6.91 -13.15
CA GLN A 23 -11.87 -7.82 -14.00
C GLN A 23 -12.07 -9.16 -13.28
N GLY A 24 -13.06 -9.24 -12.38
CA GLY A 24 -13.40 -10.46 -11.66
C GLY A 24 -12.34 -10.87 -10.61
N VAL A 25 -11.81 -9.91 -9.87
CA VAL A 25 -10.83 -10.16 -8.80
C VAL A 25 -11.51 -10.86 -7.63
N SER A 26 -10.97 -12.01 -7.21
CA SER A 26 -11.45 -12.78 -6.06
C SER A 26 -10.29 -13.18 -5.17
N PHE A 27 -10.37 -12.87 -3.87
CA PHE A 27 -9.39 -13.27 -2.86
C PHE A 27 -9.96 -13.10 -1.46
N ASP A 28 -9.33 -13.75 -0.51
CA ASP A 28 -9.62 -13.65 0.91
C ASP A 28 -8.46 -13.01 1.69
N VAL A 29 -8.80 -12.36 2.81
CA VAL A 29 -7.83 -11.84 3.78
C VAL A 29 -7.97 -12.64 5.06
N ALA A 30 -6.86 -13.18 5.55
CA ALA A 30 -6.82 -13.95 6.78
C ALA A 30 -7.24 -13.09 7.99
N PRO A 31 -7.87 -13.69 9.03
CA PRO A 31 -8.31 -12.97 10.23
C PRO A 31 -7.17 -12.55 11.16
N THR A 32 -5.93 -12.91 10.84
CA THR A 32 -4.73 -12.57 11.61
C THR A 32 -3.53 -12.34 10.70
N GLY A 33 -2.61 -11.48 11.12
CA GLY A 33 -1.37 -11.21 10.41
C GLY A 33 -1.56 -10.30 9.20
N VAL A 34 -0.63 -10.38 8.25
CA VAL A 34 -0.58 -9.52 7.06
C VAL A 34 -0.83 -10.35 5.81
N THR A 35 -1.89 -10.00 5.07
CA THR A 35 -2.08 -10.43 3.68
C THR A 35 -1.56 -9.31 2.77
N VAL A 36 -0.61 -9.61 1.88
CA VAL A 36 -0.07 -8.59 0.97
C VAL A 36 -0.72 -8.68 -0.41
N LEU A 37 -1.09 -7.53 -0.97
CA LEU A 37 -1.56 -7.40 -2.34
C LEU A 37 -0.42 -6.86 -3.21
N LEU A 38 0.13 -7.71 -4.06
CA LEU A 38 1.28 -7.46 -4.91
C LEU A 38 0.89 -7.25 -6.37
N GLY A 39 1.83 -6.75 -7.16
CA GLY A 39 1.68 -6.59 -8.60
C GLY A 39 2.38 -5.33 -9.09
N ARG A 40 2.56 -5.22 -10.39
CA ARG A 40 3.21 -4.06 -11.05
C ARG A 40 2.40 -2.77 -10.86
N ASN A 41 3.01 -1.63 -11.17
CA ASN A 41 2.29 -0.35 -11.13
C ASN A 41 1.16 -0.34 -12.16
N GLY A 42 0.00 0.24 -11.78
CA GLY A 42 -1.16 0.36 -12.64
C GLY A 42 -2.04 -0.90 -12.77
N VAL A 43 -1.73 -2.02 -12.08
CA VAL A 43 -2.54 -3.25 -12.20
C VAL A 43 -3.83 -3.25 -11.39
N GLY A 44 -4.10 -2.19 -10.60
CA GLY A 44 -5.35 -2.03 -9.85
C GLY A 44 -5.26 -2.24 -8.33
N LYS A 45 -4.06 -2.33 -7.72
CA LYS A 45 -3.89 -2.52 -6.26
C LYS A 45 -4.63 -1.44 -5.43
N THR A 46 -4.28 -0.17 -5.62
CA THR A 46 -4.95 0.97 -4.96
C THR A 46 -6.43 1.03 -5.29
N THR A 47 -6.82 0.70 -6.53
CA THR A 47 -8.23 0.63 -6.93
C THR A 47 -8.98 -0.45 -6.15
N THR A 48 -8.35 -1.59 -5.88
CA THR A 48 -8.92 -2.65 -5.04
C THR A 48 -9.18 -2.13 -3.62
N LEU A 49 -8.19 -1.49 -2.96
CA LEU A 49 -8.39 -0.92 -1.63
C LEU A 49 -9.48 0.16 -1.63
N ARG A 50 -9.48 1.06 -2.63
CA ARG A 50 -10.51 2.10 -2.76
C ARG A 50 -11.90 1.54 -2.97
N ALA A 51 -12.05 0.46 -3.74
CA ALA A 51 -13.33 -0.23 -3.90
C ALA A 51 -13.82 -0.84 -2.59
N ILE A 52 -12.94 -1.46 -1.79
CA ILE A 52 -13.26 -2.04 -0.49
C ILE A 52 -13.73 -0.95 0.49
N VAL A 53 -13.08 0.22 0.53
CA VAL A 53 -13.42 1.30 1.47
C VAL A 53 -14.50 2.27 0.92
N GLY A 54 -15.02 2.02 -0.27
CA GLY A 54 -16.09 2.84 -0.88
C GLY A 54 -15.59 4.21 -1.36
N LEU A 55 -14.35 4.32 -1.81
CA LEU A 55 -13.71 5.53 -2.35
C LEU A 55 -13.52 5.50 -3.88
N THR A 56 -14.30 4.68 -4.58
CA THR A 56 -14.29 4.68 -6.04
C THR A 56 -14.78 6.03 -6.59
N PRO A 57 -14.14 6.61 -7.61
CA PRO A 57 -14.56 7.88 -8.21
C PRO A 57 -16.03 7.86 -8.66
N ARG A 58 -16.69 9.02 -8.72
CA ARG A 58 -18.12 9.13 -9.11
C ARG A 58 -18.43 8.59 -10.50
N ASN A 59 -17.47 8.62 -11.42
CA ASN A 59 -17.57 8.04 -12.77
C ASN A 59 -17.10 6.58 -12.82
N GLY A 60 -16.98 5.93 -11.66
CA GLY A 60 -16.60 4.54 -11.52
C GLY A 60 -17.82 3.64 -11.27
N GLU A 61 -17.79 2.46 -11.86
CA GLU A 61 -18.71 1.37 -11.59
C GLU A 61 -18.00 0.27 -10.83
N VAL A 62 -18.63 -0.26 -9.77
CA VAL A 62 -18.12 -1.39 -8.98
C VAL A 62 -19.16 -2.51 -8.99
N ARG A 63 -18.73 -3.72 -9.35
CA ARG A 63 -19.56 -4.93 -9.36
C ARG A 63 -18.84 -6.05 -8.64
N GLY A 64 -19.58 -7.03 -8.12
CA GLY A 64 -19.07 -8.16 -7.37
C GLY A 64 -19.57 -8.16 -5.93
N THR A 65 -18.89 -8.88 -5.05
CA THR A 65 -19.22 -8.95 -3.63
C THR A 65 -17.99 -8.64 -2.80
N ILE A 66 -18.16 -7.82 -1.76
CA ILE A 66 -17.13 -7.54 -0.75
C ILE A 66 -17.78 -7.70 0.61
N ARG A 67 -17.26 -8.58 1.46
CA ARG A 67 -17.81 -8.89 2.79
C ARG A 67 -16.72 -8.84 3.85
N MET A 68 -17.04 -8.27 5.00
CA MET A 68 -16.24 -8.37 6.21
C MET A 68 -17.03 -9.14 7.26
N GLY A 69 -16.70 -10.42 7.43
CA GLY A 69 -17.56 -11.40 8.09
C GLY A 69 -18.94 -11.43 7.43
N ALA A 70 -20.02 -11.37 8.19
CA ALA A 70 -21.38 -11.35 7.69
C ALA A 70 -21.79 -10.02 7.00
N GLN A 71 -21.00 -8.96 7.13
CA GLN A 71 -21.36 -7.62 6.66
C GLN A 71 -20.94 -7.38 5.22
N SER A 72 -21.89 -7.07 4.31
CA SER A 72 -21.58 -6.55 2.98
C SER A 72 -21.04 -5.12 3.07
N LEU A 73 -19.92 -4.85 2.38
CA LEU A 73 -19.29 -3.53 2.32
C LEU A 73 -19.71 -2.74 1.08
N LEU A 74 -20.08 -3.41 0.00
CA LEU A 74 -20.41 -2.77 -1.26
C LEU A 74 -21.63 -1.85 -1.12
N ALA A 75 -21.60 -0.71 -1.83
CA ALA A 75 -22.63 0.34 -1.81
C ALA A 75 -22.86 1.00 -0.43
N ARG A 76 -22.01 0.76 0.56
CA ARG A 76 -22.08 1.48 1.85
C ARG A 76 -21.23 2.74 1.81
N PRO A 77 -21.70 3.84 2.42
CA PRO A 77 -20.90 5.06 2.56
C PRO A 77 -19.63 4.79 3.39
N THR A 78 -18.48 5.31 2.96
CA THR A 78 -17.18 5.14 3.61
C THR A 78 -17.21 5.39 5.12
N HIS A 79 -17.91 6.43 5.58
CA HIS A 79 -18.00 6.74 7.02
C HIS A 79 -18.68 5.62 7.85
N ARG A 80 -19.59 4.83 7.25
CA ARG A 80 -20.21 3.66 7.91
C ARG A 80 -19.24 2.48 7.95
N LEU A 81 -18.46 2.28 6.88
CA LEU A 81 -17.42 1.25 6.84
C LEU A 81 -16.35 1.51 7.90
N VAL A 82 -15.89 2.76 7.99
CA VAL A 82 -14.91 3.20 8.99
C VAL A 82 -15.47 3.02 10.41
N ARG A 83 -16.72 3.41 10.67
CA ARG A 83 -17.38 3.15 11.99
C ARG A 83 -17.54 1.66 12.30
N GLY A 84 -17.64 0.82 11.28
CA GLY A 84 -17.70 -0.65 11.39
C GLY A 84 -16.35 -1.32 11.66
N GLY A 85 -15.26 -0.53 11.82
CA GLY A 85 -13.94 -1.03 12.16
C GLY A 85 -13.02 -1.24 10.95
N LEU A 86 -13.33 -0.65 9.78
CA LEU A 86 -12.41 -0.65 8.64
C LEU A 86 -11.48 0.56 8.73
N GLY A 87 -10.18 0.34 8.94
CA GLY A 87 -9.15 1.37 8.89
C GLY A 87 -8.56 1.49 7.49
N TYR A 88 -8.21 2.70 7.05
CA TYR A 88 -7.53 2.91 5.76
C TYR A 88 -6.43 3.96 5.87
N VAL A 89 -5.22 3.56 5.48
CA VAL A 89 -4.04 4.43 5.34
C VAL A 89 -3.75 4.55 3.85
N PRO A 90 -4.03 5.70 3.22
CA PRO A 90 -3.79 5.91 1.79
C PRO A 90 -2.30 6.18 1.49
N GLU A 91 -1.90 5.96 0.24
CA GLU A 91 -0.54 6.18 -0.28
C GLU A 91 -0.05 7.63 -0.09
N ASP A 92 -0.92 8.61 -0.28
CA ASP A 92 -0.61 10.05 -0.20
C ASP A 92 -0.63 10.61 1.24
N ARG A 93 -0.68 9.71 2.26
CA ARG A 93 -0.68 10.03 3.69
C ARG A 93 -1.88 10.86 4.16
N CYS A 94 -2.44 11.72 3.34
CA CYS A 94 -3.58 12.60 3.63
C CYS A 94 -3.48 13.36 4.97
N VAL A 95 -2.28 13.87 5.33
CA VAL A 95 -2.10 14.70 6.51
C VAL A 95 -2.52 16.15 6.22
N PHE A 96 -3.17 16.80 7.17
CA PHE A 96 -3.53 18.20 7.08
C PHE A 96 -2.31 19.06 7.42
N ALA A 97 -1.58 19.49 6.40
CA ALA A 97 -0.29 20.18 6.52
C ALA A 97 -0.34 21.47 7.36
N GLY A 98 -1.46 22.20 7.30
CA GLY A 98 -1.68 23.45 8.06
C GLY A 98 -2.02 23.24 9.52
N LEU A 99 -2.38 22.02 9.94
CA LEU A 99 -2.72 21.67 11.31
C LEU A 99 -1.48 21.08 12.02
N THR A 100 -1.48 21.17 13.35
CA THR A 100 -0.48 20.52 14.20
C THR A 100 -0.68 19.00 14.21
N VAL A 101 0.32 18.27 14.71
CA VAL A 101 0.23 16.81 14.93
C VAL A 101 -0.97 16.47 15.83
N ALA A 102 -1.11 17.17 16.96
CA ALA A 102 -2.21 16.94 17.89
C ALA A 102 -3.58 17.23 17.26
N GLU A 103 -3.72 18.29 16.45
CA GLU A 103 -4.96 18.59 15.74
C GLU A 103 -5.27 17.53 14.68
N ASN A 104 -4.25 17.05 13.94
CA ASN A 104 -4.41 15.94 13.00
C ASN A 104 -4.93 14.68 13.67
N LEU A 105 -4.40 14.33 14.85
CA LEU A 105 -4.86 13.18 15.64
C LEU A 105 -6.29 13.41 16.13
N ARG A 106 -6.60 14.58 16.68
CA ARG A 106 -7.95 14.93 17.19
C ARG A 106 -9.03 14.83 16.10
N LEU A 107 -8.72 15.21 14.84
CA LEU A 107 -9.66 15.06 13.73
C LEU A 107 -10.00 13.61 13.41
N ALA A 108 -9.17 12.66 13.81
CA ALA A 108 -9.42 11.23 13.59
C ALA A 108 -10.23 10.58 14.70
N GLU A 109 -10.48 11.27 15.83
CA GLU A 109 -11.30 10.76 16.91
C GLU A 109 -12.72 10.47 16.44
N ARG A 110 -13.26 9.32 16.87
CA ARG A 110 -14.66 8.97 16.62
C ARG A 110 -15.52 9.37 17.82
N ARG A 111 -16.64 10.01 17.55
CA ARG A 111 -17.61 10.31 18.61
C ARG A 111 -18.14 9.03 19.26
N GLY A 112 -18.16 9.00 20.59
CA GLY A 112 -18.67 7.86 21.38
C GLY A 112 -17.68 6.71 21.57
N THR A 113 -16.41 6.90 21.22
CA THR A 113 -15.31 5.96 21.52
C THR A 113 -14.23 6.66 22.34
N THR A 114 -13.45 5.89 23.09
CA THR A 114 -12.24 6.41 23.75
C THR A 114 -11.06 6.29 22.79
N PRO A 115 -10.44 7.40 22.35
CA PRO A 115 -9.30 7.34 21.45
C PRO A 115 -8.09 6.68 22.13
N ALA A 116 -7.39 5.80 21.42
CA ALA A 116 -6.25 5.03 21.95
C ALA A 116 -4.92 5.81 21.85
N TYR A 117 -4.85 7.01 22.46
CA TYR A 117 -3.64 7.85 22.42
C TYR A 117 -2.42 7.15 22.98
N ASP A 118 -2.56 6.45 24.12
CA ASP A 118 -1.45 5.73 24.75
C ASP A 118 -0.86 4.68 23.82
N LYS A 119 -1.71 3.93 23.10
CA LYS A 119 -1.27 2.97 22.09
C LYS A 119 -0.51 3.65 20.94
N VAL A 120 -1.04 4.78 20.46
CA VAL A 120 -0.41 5.53 19.36
C VAL A 120 0.94 6.11 19.79
N PHE A 121 1.03 6.69 20.97
CA PHE A 121 2.28 7.27 21.48
C PHE A 121 3.30 6.21 21.90
N ALA A 122 2.87 5.04 22.34
CA ALA A 122 3.77 3.89 22.55
C ALA A 122 4.38 3.37 21.23
N LEU A 123 3.62 3.41 20.13
CA LEU A 123 4.10 3.04 18.80
C LEU A 123 4.95 4.16 18.16
N PHE A 124 4.57 5.41 18.37
CA PHE A 124 5.17 6.61 17.75
C PHE A 124 5.47 7.70 18.78
N PRO A 125 6.48 7.54 19.67
CA PRO A 125 6.80 8.54 20.69
C PRO A 125 7.12 9.92 20.12
N GLU A 126 7.59 9.99 18.87
CA GLU A 126 7.86 11.25 18.17
C GLU A 126 6.59 12.09 17.94
N LEU A 127 5.42 11.47 17.77
CA LEU A 127 4.18 12.20 17.58
C LEU A 127 3.74 12.95 18.83
N ASP A 128 3.98 12.38 20.01
CA ASP A 128 3.71 13.03 21.29
C ASP A 128 4.64 14.24 21.46
N ARG A 129 5.96 14.03 21.33
CA ARG A 129 6.97 15.09 21.45
C ARG A 129 6.75 16.26 20.49
N ARG A 130 6.18 15.99 19.30
CA ARG A 130 5.91 16.96 18.23
C ARG A 130 4.46 17.43 18.19
N GLY A 131 3.67 17.19 19.21
CA GLY A 131 2.23 17.49 19.25
C GLY A 131 1.87 18.89 18.78
N ARG A 132 2.70 19.90 19.07
CA ARG A 132 2.51 21.31 18.68
C ARG A 132 3.09 21.67 17.30
N GLN A 133 3.87 20.79 16.67
CA GLN A 133 4.51 21.04 15.38
C GLN A 133 3.46 20.90 14.25
N ARG A 134 3.54 21.77 13.23
CA ARG A 134 2.68 21.67 12.04
C ARG A 134 3.04 20.42 11.24
N ALA A 135 2.04 19.64 10.82
CA ALA A 135 2.25 18.40 10.09
C ALA A 135 2.97 18.60 8.74
N GLY A 136 2.78 19.75 8.10
CA GLY A 136 3.50 20.08 6.86
C GLY A 136 5.01 20.26 7.02
N SER A 137 5.52 20.52 8.23
CA SER A 137 6.96 20.65 8.51
C SER A 137 7.61 19.34 8.97
N LEU A 138 6.85 18.26 9.07
CA LEU A 138 7.36 16.93 9.38
C LEU A 138 8.09 16.32 8.17
N SER A 139 9.09 15.46 8.43
CA SER A 139 9.68 14.62 7.39
C SER A 139 8.63 13.66 6.78
N GLY A 140 8.89 13.15 5.57
CA GLY A 140 7.99 12.20 4.92
C GLY A 140 7.69 10.96 5.78
N GLY A 141 8.69 10.45 6.52
CA GLY A 141 8.49 9.35 7.46
C GLY A 141 7.62 9.72 8.66
N GLN A 142 7.84 10.90 9.25
CA GLN A 142 7.00 11.39 10.36
C GLN A 142 5.55 11.63 9.92
N GLN A 143 5.34 12.13 8.69
CA GLN A 143 3.99 12.25 8.12
C GLN A 143 3.34 10.86 7.92
N GLN A 144 4.11 9.86 7.53
CA GLN A 144 3.64 8.48 7.40
C GLN A 144 3.23 7.90 8.76
N MET A 145 4.07 8.10 9.79
CA MET A 145 3.74 7.71 11.17
C MET A 145 2.47 8.40 11.67
N LEU A 146 2.30 9.71 11.37
CA LEU A 146 1.09 10.44 11.70
C LEU A 146 -0.14 9.88 10.97
N ALA A 147 -0.02 9.54 9.69
CA ALA A 147 -1.10 8.95 8.90
C ALA A 147 -1.56 7.60 9.49
N ILE A 148 -0.61 6.73 9.85
CA ILE A 148 -0.90 5.45 10.50
C ILE A 148 -1.48 5.69 11.90
N GLY A 149 -0.88 6.58 12.72
CA GLY A 149 -1.34 6.92 14.06
C GLY A 149 -2.78 7.41 14.10
N ARG A 150 -3.19 8.24 13.14
CA ARG A 150 -4.59 8.71 13.00
C ARG A 150 -5.59 7.55 12.86
N VAL A 151 -5.24 6.52 12.13
CA VAL A 151 -6.12 5.35 11.95
C VAL A 151 -6.14 4.49 13.21
N LEU A 152 -4.98 4.31 13.86
CA LEU A 152 -4.82 3.49 15.06
C LEU A 152 -5.42 4.10 16.33
N LEU A 153 -5.82 5.39 16.32
CA LEU A 153 -6.58 6.01 17.43
C LEU A 153 -7.93 5.33 17.71
N ASN A 154 -8.44 4.58 16.74
CA ASN A 154 -9.74 3.95 16.84
C ASN A 154 -9.59 2.43 16.75
N ASP A 155 -10.56 1.71 17.32
CA ASP A 155 -10.62 0.27 17.18
C ASP A 155 -10.87 -0.11 15.71
N ASN A 156 -9.97 -0.90 15.15
CA ASN A 156 -10.09 -1.41 13.81
C ASN A 156 -10.17 -2.95 13.84
N ARG A 157 -11.05 -3.51 13.01
CA ARG A 157 -11.21 -4.94 12.79
C ARG A 157 -10.35 -5.42 11.62
N LEU A 158 -10.06 -4.52 10.69
CA LEU A 158 -9.21 -4.73 9.54
C LEU A 158 -8.54 -3.40 9.17
N LEU A 159 -7.24 -3.43 8.91
CA LEU A 159 -6.49 -2.29 8.45
C LEU A 159 -6.10 -2.48 6.98
N LEU A 160 -6.46 -1.52 6.13
CA LEU A 160 -6.02 -1.42 4.74
C LEU A 160 -4.89 -0.39 4.67
N VAL A 161 -3.74 -0.77 4.10
CA VAL A 161 -2.56 0.11 4.02
C VAL A 161 -2.02 0.12 2.60
N ASP A 162 -1.93 1.30 2.00
CA ASP A 162 -1.55 1.46 0.60
C ASP A 162 -0.14 2.05 0.47
N GLU A 163 0.82 1.25 0.03
CA GLU A 163 2.23 1.60 -0.24
C GLU A 163 2.90 2.47 0.87
N PRO A 164 2.85 2.05 2.15
CA PRO A 164 3.25 2.90 3.28
C PRO A 164 4.74 3.25 3.29
N THR A 165 5.58 2.50 2.58
CA THR A 165 7.04 2.71 2.57
C THR A 165 7.54 3.45 1.34
N LYS A 166 6.64 3.79 0.41
CA LYS A 166 6.98 4.44 -0.85
C LYS A 166 7.68 5.80 -0.65
N GLY A 167 8.85 5.96 -1.28
CA GLY A 167 9.61 7.21 -1.23
C GLY A 167 10.21 7.54 0.13
N LEU A 168 10.30 6.57 1.06
CA LEU A 168 10.93 6.74 2.35
C LEU A 168 12.40 6.28 2.33
N ALA A 169 13.21 6.89 3.20
CA ALA A 169 14.59 6.45 3.41
C ALA A 169 14.63 5.04 4.06
N PRO A 170 15.66 4.22 3.79
CA PRO A 170 15.73 2.82 4.25
C PRO A 170 15.49 2.63 5.75
N LYS A 171 16.06 3.52 6.60
CA LYS A 171 15.84 3.49 8.04
C LYS A 171 14.37 3.64 8.41
N VAL A 172 13.67 4.58 7.76
CA VAL A 172 12.24 4.85 8.02
C VAL A 172 11.37 3.70 7.51
N VAL A 173 11.74 3.08 6.39
CA VAL A 173 11.09 1.85 5.88
C VAL A 173 11.10 0.77 6.96
N THR A 174 12.25 0.55 7.62
CA THR A 174 12.38 -0.42 8.71
C THR A 174 11.48 -0.04 9.90
N GLU A 175 11.48 1.22 10.32
CA GLU A 175 10.65 1.71 11.43
C GLU A 175 9.14 1.53 11.14
N VAL A 176 8.69 1.85 9.92
CA VAL A 176 7.29 1.63 9.50
C VAL A 176 6.95 0.15 9.47
N ALA A 177 7.84 -0.71 8.96
CA ALA A 177 7.63 -2.15 8.95
C ALA A 177 7.51 -2.71 10.38
N GLU A 178 8.35 -2.28 11.32
CA GLU A 178 8.29 -2.68 12.74
C GLU A 178 6.97 -2.31 13.40
N VAL A 179 6.44 -1.14 13.09
CA VAL A 179 5.13 -0.74 13.61
C VAL A 179 4.01 -1.59 13.01
N LEU A 180 4.03 -1.81 11.69
CA LEU A 180 3.00 -2.64 11.04
C LEU A 180 3.03 -4.08 11.54
N GLU A 181 4.22 -4.63 11.85
CA GLU A 181 4.39 -5.94 12.44
C GLU A 181 3.68 -6.02 13.81
N ARG A 182 3.95 -5.08 14.71
CA ARG A 182 3.29 -4.99 16.02
C ARG A 182 1.78 -4.77 15.92
N VAL A 183 1.32 -3.98 14.95
CA VAL A 183 -0.11 -3.78 14.70
C VAL A 183 -0.77 -5.08 14.25
N ALA A 184 -0.10 -5.83 13.38
CA ALA A 184 -0.62 -7.08 12.83
C ALA A 184 -0.76 -8.21 13.86
N GLU A 185 -0.13 -8.10 15.04
CA GLU A 185 -0.35 -9.01 16.17
C GLU A 185 -1.79 -8.94 16.71
N SER A 186 -2.45 -7.79 16.60
CA SER A 186 -3.78 -7.54 17.17
C SER A 186 -4.86 -7.20 16.14
N VAL A 187 -4.47 -6.71 14.95
CA VAL A 187 -5.39 -6.28 13.88
C VAL A 187 -4.91 -6.85 12.56
N PRO A 188 -5.71 -7.65 11.84
CA PRO A 188 -5.35 -8.13 10.51
C PRO A 188 -5.13 -6.96 9.54
N VAL A 189 -4.15 -7.11 8.66
CA VAL A 189 -3.73 -6.07 7.72
C VAL A 189 -3.81 -6.58 6.28
N LEU A 190 -4.48 -5.83 5.40
CA LEU A 190 -4.33 -5.96 3.96
C LEU A 190 -3.38 -4.85 3.50
N LEU A 191 -2.17 -5.24 3.11
CA LEU A 191 -1.07 -4.36 2.75
C LEU A 191 -0.85 -4.36 1.24
N VAL A 192 -0.89 -3.20 0.61
CA VAL A 192 -0.32 -3.02 -0.73
C VAL A 192 1.13 -2.58 -0.58
N GLU A 193 2.07 -3.33 -1.16
CA GLU A 193 3.49 -3.02 -1.05
C GLU A 193 4.25 -3.52 -2.29
N GLN A 194 5.38 -2.85 -2.61
CA GLN A 194 6.28 -3.23 -3.69
C GLN A 194 7.70 -3.55 -3.20
N ASN A 195 8.03 -3.11 -1.99
CA ASN A 195 9.31 -3.39 -1.36
C ASN A 195 9.35 -4.84 -0.87
N LEU A 196 10.04 -5.72 -1.60
CA LEU A 196 10.12 -7.15 -1.27
C LEU A 196 10.78 -7.43 0.08
N ALA A 197 11.64 -6.54 0.59
CA ALA A 197 12.20 -6.71 1.92
C ALA A 197 11.13 -6.53 3.01
N VAL A 198 10.22 -5.56 2.83
CA VAL A 198 9.06 -5.35 3.70
C VAL A 198 8.09 -6.52 3.60
N VAL A 199 7.80 -6.97 2.37
CA VAL A 199 6.93 -8.14 2.13
C VAL A 199 7.49 -9.38 2.82
N ARG A 200 8.79 -9.66 2.66
CA ARG A 200 9.45 -10.81 3.29
C ARG A 200 9.37 -10.77 4.81
N ARG A 201 9.41 -9.60 5.39
CA ARG A 201 9.32 -9.41 6.83
C ARG A 201 7.90 -9.59 7.38
N LEU A 202 6.91 -9.02 6.71
CA LEU A 202 5.57 -8.85 7.25
C LEU A 202 4.56 -9.88 6.76
N ALA A 203 4.66 -10.28 5.48
CA ALA A 203 3.57 -10.99 4.83
C ALA A 203 3.50 -12.46 5.23
N LYS A 204 2.33 -12.91 5.64
CA LYS A 204 1.97 -14.32 5.82
C LYS A 204 1.41 -14.87 4.52
N ASP A 205 0.42 -14.19 3.97
CA ASP A 205 -0.26 -14.58 2.73
C ASP A 205 -0.07 -13.49 1.66
N ALA A 206 -0.06 -13.90 0.39
CA ALA A 206 0.08 -12.97 -0.72
C ALA A 206 -0.96 -13.24 -1.81
N VAL A 207 -1.42 -12.13 -2.40
CA VAL A 207 -2.29 -12.09 -3.57
C VAL A 207 -1.56 -11.27 -4.63
N VAL A 208 -1.35 -11.81 -5.82
CA VAL A 208 -0.69 -11.11 -6.91
C VAL A 208 -1.68 -10.72 -7.98
N LEU A 209 -1.78 -9.43 -8.27
CA LEU A 209 -2.56 -8.90 -9.38
C LEU A 209 -1.71 -8.71 -10.64
N SER A 210 -2.28 -9.10 -11.78
CA SER A 210 -1.75 -8.83 -13.10
C SER A 210 -2.89 -8.49 -14.05
N ALA A 211 -2.74 -7.41 -14.82
CA ALA A 211 -3.76 -6.95 -15.79
C ALA A 211 -5.20 -6.91 -15.22
N GLY A 212 -5.35 -6.44 -13.99
CA GLY A 212 -6.66 -6.32 -13.32
C GLY A 212 -7.29 -7.64 -12.87
N ARG A 213 -6.53 -8.74 -12.83
CA ARG A 213 -6.97 -10.08 -12.40
C ARG A 213 -6.05 -10.63 -11.33
N VAL A 214 -6.54 -11.58 -10.55
CA VAL A 214 -5.67 -12.36 -9.65
C VAL A 214 -4.89 -13.36 -10.51
N ALA A 215 -3.58 -13.25 -10.46
CA ALA A 215 -2.65 -14.14 -11.16
C ALA A 215 -2.12 -15.25 -10.25
N TRP A 216 -2.07 -15.01 -8.93
CA TRP A 216 -1.59 -15.98 -7.96
C TRP A 216 -2.08 -15.64 -6.55
N THR A 217 -2.29 -16.66 -5.72
CA THR A 217 -2.58 -16.54 -4.29
C THR A 217 -1.91 -17.67 -3.52
N GLY A 218 -1.43 -17.40 -2.32
CA GLY A 218 -0.83 -18.44 -1.45
C GLY A 218 0.01 -17.84 -0.33
N ASN A 219 0.85 -18.67 0.26
CA ASN A 219 1.79 -18.24 1.29
C ASN A 219 2.85 -17.30 0.71
N ALA A 220 3.10 -16.18 1.36
CA ALA A 220 4.03 -15.16 0.85
C ALA A 220 5.49 -15.66 0.75
N GLN A 221 5.91 -16.55 1.66
CA GLN A 221 7.26 -17.09 1.63
C GLN A 221 7.46 -18.04 0.44
N ASP A 222 6.45 -18.85 0.09
CA ASP A 222 6.50 -19.73 -1.08
C ASP A 222 6.68 -18.89 -2.37
N LEU A 223 5.91 -17.82 -2.52
CA LEU A 223 6.08 -16.88 -3.63
C LEU A 223 7.51 -16.32 -3.71
N LEU A 224 8.07 -15.91 -2.57
CA LEU A 224 9.39 -15.26 -2.52
C LEU A 224 10.56 -16.25 -2.72
N LEU A 225 10.36 -17.54 -2.45
CA LEU A 225 11.35 -18.59 -2.73
C LEU A 225 11.40 -18.91 -4.23
N GLU A 226 10.29 -18.84 -4.94
CA GLU A 226 10.21 -19.07 -6.37
C GLU A 226 10.64 -17.86 -7.18
N THR A 227 11.95 -17.65 -7.32
CA THR A 227 12.53 -16.46 -8.00
C THR A 227 12.02 -16.27 -9.43
N ALA A 228 11.82 -17.35 -10.19
CA ALA A 228 11.30 -17.27 -11.57
C ALA A 228 9.86 -16.76 -11.59
N LEU A 229 9.01 -17.27 -10.69
CA LEU A 229 7.62 -16.85 -10.56
C LEU A 229 7.53 -15.38 -10.10
N THR A 230 8.29 -15.03 -9.07
CA THR A 230 8.38 -13.65 -8.57
C THR A 230 8.80 -12.67 -9.66
N LYS A 231 9.82 -13.01 -10.47
CA LYS A 231 10.26 -12.20 -11.61
C LYS A 231 9.17 -12.05 -12.66
N SER A 232 8.49 -13.13 -13.03
CA SER A 232 7.44 -13.10 -14.05
C SER A 232 6.24 -12.25 -13.62
N LEU A 233 5.80 -12.38 -12.37
CA LEU A 233 4.60 -11.73 -11.83
C LEU A 233 4.84 -10.27 -11.44
N LEU A 234 5.99 -9.97 -10.81
CA LEU A 234 6.27 -8.65 -10.25
C LEU A 234 7.21 -7.81 -11.13
N GLY A 235 7.86 -8.41 -12.13
CA GLY A 235 8.78 -7.71 -13.02
C GLY A 235 10.07 -7.26 -12.31
N VAL A 236 10.39 -7.77 -11.12
CA VAL A 236 11.66 -7.54 -10.43
C VAL A 236 12.72 -8.43 -11.03
N GLY A 237 13.39 -7.93 -12.05
CA GLY A 237 14.51 -8.56 -12.71
C GLY A 237 15.65 -7.57 -12.89
N SER A 238 16.77 -7.78 -12.16
CA SER A 238 18.09 -7.13 -12.32
C SER A 238 18.14 -5.60 -12.18
N GLY A 239 18.06 -5.11 -10.95
CA GLY A 239 18.65 -3.84 -10.54
C GLY A 239 20.10 -4.00 -10.03
N GLU A 240 20.91 -4.88 -10.62
CA GLU A 240 22.36 -4.88 -10.50
C GLU A 240 22.95 -5.05 -11.90
N VAL A 241 23.13 -3.94 -12.59
CA VAL A 241 24.11 -3.87 -13.69
C VAL A 241 25.46 -3.72 -13.01
N PRO A 242 26.39 -4.69 -13.14
CA PRO A 242 27.75 -4.53 -12.68
C PRO A 242 28.36 -3.35 -13.43
N ALA A 243 29.06 -2.45 -12.71
CA ALA A 243 29.75 -1.26 -13.24
C ALA A 243 30.96 -1.57 -14.13
N SER A 244 31.04 -2.74 -14.77
CA SER A 244 32.18 -3.19 -15.58
C SER A 244 31.92 -3.29 -17.08
N ALA A 245 30.84 -2.72 -17.61
CA ALA A 245 30.57 -2.71 -19.06
C ALA A 245 30.47 -1.28 -19.65
N ARG A 246 31.35 -0.37 -19.18
CA ARG A 246 31.60 0.92 -19.84
C ARG A 246 33.06 1.01 -20.20
N SER A 247 33.50 0.23 -21.18
CA SER A 247 34.70 0.52 -21.96
C SER A 247 34.58 -0.17 -23.32
N GLU A 248 34.94 0.59 -24.35
CA GLU A 248 35.16 0.15 -25.73
C GLU A 248 33.95 0.06 -26.68
N SER A 249 33.55 1.21 -27.19
CA SER A 249 33.27 1.35 -28.61
C SER A 249 33.66 2.77 -29.06
N GLY A 250 34.94 2.92 -29.33
CA GLY A 250 35.48 4.05 -30.07
C GLY A 250 35.00 3.96 -31.54
N LEU A 251 34.07 4.81 -31.91
CA LEU A 251 33.74 5.09 -33.31
C LEU A 251 34.46 6.38 -33.70
N ARG A 252 35.54 6.20 -34.46
CA ARG A 252 36.24 7.27 -35.20
C ARG A 252 35.27 7.94 -36.16
N ALA A 253 35.13 9.24 -36.05
CA ALA A 253 34.51 10.07 -37.08
C ALA A 253 35.37 10.14 -38.32
N PRO A 254 34.81 10.11 -39.53
CA PRO A 254 35.59 10.29 -40.76
C PRO A 254 35.96 11.76 -40.95
N GLN A 255 37.26 12.00 -41.22
CA GLN A 255 37.82 13.29 -41.65
C GLN A 255 37.31 13.65 -43.03
N SER A 256 36.62 14.75 -43.16
CA SER A 256 36.31 15.36 -44.46
C SER A 256 37.55 16.09 -44.99
N ARG A 257 38.09 15.63 -46.11
CA ARG A 257 39.10 16.31 -46.90
C ARG A 257 38.51 17.60 -47.48
N ALA A 258 39.15 18.70 -47.17
CA ALA A 258 39.05 19.92 -47.94
C ALA A 258 39.66 19.70 -49.33
N LYS A 259 38.99 20.12 -50.39
CA LYS A 259 39.57 20.35 -51.69
C LYS A 259 39.58 21.85 -51.94
N ASP A 260 40.81 22.37 -52.04
CA ASP A 260 41.12 23.62 -52.69
C ASP A 260 40.83 23.52 -54.18
N GLY A 261 40.51 24.65 -54.80
CA GLY A 261 40.41 24.83 -56.24
C GLY A 261 39.70 26.10 -56.61
N ALA A 262 40.38 27.14 -56.67
CA ALA A 262 40.74 28.16 -57.65
C ALA A 262 39.78 28.27 -58.86
N ALA A 263 39.16 29.43 -58.99
CA ALA A 263 39.15 30.37 -60.07
C ALA A 263 38.17 31.53 -59.76
#